data_787f4696c8dce1efb404a995ccfebb9c
#
_entry.id   787f4696c8dce1efb404a995ccfebb9c
#
_cell.length_a   1.000
_cell.length_b   1.000
_cell.length_c   1.000
_cell.angle_alpha   90.00
_cell.angle_beta   90.00
_cell.angle_gamma   90.00
#
_symmetry.space_group_name_H-M   'P 1'
#
loop_
_entity.id
_entity.type
_entity.pdbx_description
1 polymer ?
#
loop_
_entity_poly.entity_id
_entity_poly.type
_entity_poly.pdbx_seq_one_letter_code
_entity_poly.pdbx_strand_id
1 'polypeptide(L)'
;MANSNSKPLLIVESPSKAKTISKYLGGEYNVIASVGHIKDLPRKEIGIDIENDFSMVEDVLEDKKDFVKELRSMAKGTNKVVIATDPDREGEAIAAHIASEVDNEKISRVQFTEITKEGVDEGMNNPRQIDKDLVEAQTARRIIDRLIGYKISPVLWSTLKKNMKLSLIHI
;
A
#
# COMPACT_ATOMS: atom_id res chain seq x y z
N MET A 1 32.33 1.21 -2.22
CA MET A 1 31.98 2.51 -2.85
C MET A 1 30.68 2.30 -3.61
N ALA A 2 29.57 2.74 -3.09
CA ALA A 2 28.26 2.60 -3.77
C ALA A 2 28.26 3.54 -4.99
N ASN A 3 27.93 3.01 -6.15
CA ASN A 3 27.77 3.79 -7.38
C ASN A 3 26.64 4.83 -7.17
N SER A 4 27.00 6.07 -6.96
CA SER A 4 26.11 7.21 -6.65
C SER A 4 25.29 7.71 -7.85
N ASN A 5 25.06 6.88 -8.85
CA ASN A 5 24.43 7.27 -10.13
C ASN A 5 23.21 6.40 -10.52
N SER A 6 22.56 5.72 -9.58
CA SER A 6 21.29 5.05 -9.88
C SER A 6 20.14 6.05 -9.75
N LYS A 7 19.25 6.07 -10.78
CA LYS A 7 18.07 6.93 -10.81
C LYS A 7 17.23 6.73 -9.55
N PRO A 8 16.62 7.77 -8.99
CA PRO A 8 15.65 7.64 -7.91
C PRO A 8 14.52 6.68 -8.29
N LEU A 9 13.99 5.98 -7.29
CA LEU A 9 12.86 5.08 -7.46
C LEU A 9 11.56 5.83 -7.15
N LEU A 10 10.58 5.75 -8.03
CA LEU A 10 9.21 6.26 -7.81
C LEU A 10 8.23 5.10 -7.85
N ILE A 11 7.40 5.00 -6.81
CA ILE A 11 6.41 3.93 -6.66
C ILE A 11 5.02 4.53 -6.69
N VAL A 12 4.18 4.00 -7.57
CA VAL A 12 2.77 4.39 -7.72
C VAL A 12 1.86 3.18 -7.56
N GLU A 13 0.54 3.36 -7.50
CA GLU A 13 -0.39 2.26 -7.30
C GLU A 13 -0.66 1.45 -8.56
N SER A 14 -0.76 2.10 -9.74
CA SER A 14 -1.21 1.42 -10.95
C SER A 14 -0.23 1.53 -12.11
N PRO A 15 -0.16 0.51 -12.98
CA PRO A 15 0.71 0.53 -14.17
C PRO A 15 0.36 1.66 -15.16
N SER A 16 -0.90 2.07 -15.24
CA SER A 16 -1.33 3.19 -16.08
C SER A 16 -0.75 4.53 -15.60
N LYS A 17 -0.80 4.77 -14.27
CA LYS A 17 -0.17 5.93 -13.64
C LYS A 17 1.34 5.89 -13.85
N ALA A 18 1.99 4.73 -13.65
CA ALA A 18 3.43 4.58 -13.86
C ALA A 18 3.84 4.98 -15.28
N LYS A 19 3.12 4.52 -16.29
CA LYS A 19 3.39 4.83 -17.70
C LYS A 19 3.25 6.32 -18.00
N THR A 20 2.21 6.98 -17.46
CA THR A 20 1.95 8.41 -17.71
C THR A 20 2.97 9.28 -16.98
N ILE A 21 3.21 9.03 -15.70
CA ILE A 21 4.14 9.79 -14.88
C ILE A 21 5.58 9.65 -15.40
N SER A 22 5.98 8.44 -15.81
CA SER A 22 7.30 8.20 -16.41
C SER A 22 7.56 9.07 -17.66
N LYS A 23 6.51 9.34 -18.47
CA LYS A 23 6.62 10.26 -19.62
C LYS A 23 6.82 11.70 -19.17
N TYR A 24 6.09 12.16 -18.15
CA TYR A 24 6.20 13.52 -17.63
C TYR A 24 7.56 13.79 -16.98
N LEU A 25 8.11 12.80 -16.27
CA LEU A 25 9.41 12.89 -15.61
C LEU A 25 10.61 12.64 -16.55
N GLY A 26 10.39 12.45 -17.86
CA GLY A 26 11.47 12.39 -18.86
C GLY A 26 12.50 11.26 -18.64
N GLY A 27 12.15 10.23 -17.85
CA GLY A 27 13.05 9.11 -17.54
C GLY A 27 14.08 9.41 -16.44
N GLU A 28 13.92 10.48 -15.66
CA GLU A 28 14.77 10.80 -14.50
C GLU A 28 14.59 9.83 -13.33
N TYR A 29 13.44 9.14 -13.26
CA TYR A 29 13.08 8.18 -12.23
C TYR A 29 12.88 6.79 -12.82
N ASN A 30 13.21 5.76 -12.03
CA ASN A 30 12.72 4.41 -12.25
C ASN A 30 11.31 4.34 -11.65
N VAL A 31 10.29 4.15 -12.49
CA VAL A 31 8.88 4.15 -12.04
C VAL A 31 8.35 2.72 -12.05
N ILE A 32 7.87 2.27 -10.88
CA ILE A 32 7.22 0.95 -10.70
C ILE A 32 5.83 1.10 -10.11
N ALA A 33 4.99 0.07 -10.26
CA ALA A 33 3.63 0.04 -9.73
C ALA A 33 3.44 -1.10 -8.75
N SER A 34 2.87 -0.81 -7.54
CA SER A 34 2.57 -1.82 -6.53
C SER A 34 1.36 -2.69 -6.89
N VAL A 35 0.46 -2.18 -7.73
CA VAL A 35 -0.81 -2.83 -8.08
C VAL A 35 -1.64 -3.14 -6.82
N GLY A 36 -1.90 -2.10 -6.02
CA GLY A 36 -2.63 -2.16 -4.75
C GLY A 36 -1.77 -2.54 -3.56
N HIS A 37 -2.41 -3.09 -2.52
CA HIS A 37 -1.73 -3.50 -1.29
C HIS A 37 -0.70 -4.60 -1.53
N ILE A 38 0.41 -4.53 -0.79
CA ILE A 38 1.48 -5.56 -0.82
C ILE A 38 1.44 -6.47 0.40
N LYS A 39 0.74 -6.05 1.47
CA LYS A 39 0.50 -6.83 2.68
C LYS A 39 -0.98 -6.88 2.99
N ASP A 40 -1.41 -7.94 3.66
CA ASP A 40 -2.77 -8.09 4.18
C ASP A 40 -2.78 -9.08 5.34
N LEU A 41 -3.91 -9.14 6.06
CA LEU A 41 -4.19 -10.15 7.07
C LEU A 41 -4.17 -11.58 6.48
N PRO A 42 -3.76 -12.60 7.25
CA PRO A 42 -3.76 -13.99 6.81
C PRO A 42 -5.13 -14.42 6.27
N ARG A 43 -5.16 -15.20 5.17
CA ARG A 43 -6.43 -15.63 4.55
C ARG A 43 -7.20 -16.66 5.37
N LYS A 44 -6.51 -17.51 6.13
CA LYS A 44 -7.10 -18.65 6.84
C LYS A 44 -7.40 -18.39 8.31
N GLU A 45 -6.85 -17.32 8.85
CA GLU A 45 -6.93 -16.98 10.26
C GLU A 45 -7.51 -15.57 10.42
N ILE A 46 -7.98 -15.24 11.63
CA ILE A 46 -8.48 -13.90 11.91
C ILE A 46 -7.36 -12.86 11.79
N GLY A 47 -6.14 -13.21 12.18
CA GLY A 47 -4.95 -12.35 12.12
C GLY A 47 -5.01 -11.13 13.02
N ILE A 48 -5.93 -11.08 13.98
CA ILE A 48 -6.15 -9.97 14.91
C ILE A 48 -6.13 -10.52 16.33
N ASP A 49 -5.27 -9.96 17.17
CA ASP A 49 -5.22 -10.26 18.60
C ASP A 49 -6.15 -9.31 19.35
N ILE A 50 -7.35 -9.83 19.68
CA ILE A 50 -8.42 -9.05 20.34
C ILE A 50 -8.04 -8.68 21.77
N GLU A 51 -7.29 -9.53 22.46
CA GLU A 51 -6.90 -9.34 23.85
C GLU A 51 -5.72 -8.37 23.99
N ASN A 52 -4.98 -8.14 22.90
CA ASN A 52 -3.80 -7.29 22.88
C ASN A 52 -3.98 -6.10 21.92
N ASP A 53 -4.91 -5.21 22.30
CA ASP A 53 -5.18 -3.94 21.63
C ASP A 53 -5.45 -4.07 20.11
N PHE A 54 -6.12 -5.16 19.73
CA PHE A 54 -6.44 -5.46 18.33
C PHE A 54 -5.23 -5.45 17.37
N SER A 55 -4.06 -5.77 17.90
CA SER A 55 -2.85 -5.83 17.06
C SER A 55 -3.03 -6.79 15.89
N MET A 56 -2.56 -6.37 14.71
CA MET A 56 -2.69 -7.15 13.48
C MET A 56 -1.39 -7.85 13.13
N VAL A 57 -1.52 -9.07 12.60
CA VAL A 57 -0.43 -9.75 11.90
C VAL A 57 -0.68 -9.60 10.40
N GLU A 58 0.22 -8.91 9.71
CA GLU A 58 0.15 -8.71 8.28
C GLU A 58 1.29 -9.44 7.57
N ASP A 59 0.94 -10.23 6.57
CA ASP A 59 1.90 -10.95 5.73
C ASP A 59 1.97 -10.34 4.34
N VAL A 60 3.14 -10.45 3.71
CA VAL A 60 3.29 -10.14 2.28
C VAL A 60 2.41 -11.10 1.49
N LEU A 61 1.52 -10.54 0.67
CA LEU A 61 0.66 -11.31 -0.22
C LEU A 61 1.48 -12.20 -1.15
N GLU A 62 1.03 -13.43 -1.38
CA GLU A 62 1.77 -14.43 -2.17
C GLU A 62 2.10 -13.91 -3.59
N ASP A 63 1.12 -13.26 -4.22
CA ASP A 63 1.25 -12.65 -5.54
C ASP A 63 2.08 -11.35 -5.56
N LYS A 64 2.48 -10.84 -4.39
CA LYS A 64 3.32 -9.64 -4.24
C LYS A 64 4.77 -9.92 -3.84
N LYS A 65 5.11 -11.17 -3.57
CA LYS A 65 6.47 -11.55 -3.13
C LYS A 65 7.55 -11.15 -4.14
N ASP A 66 7.30 -11.34 -5.42
CA ASP A 66 8.25 -10.96 -6.47
C ASP A 66 8.40 -9.44 -6.56
N PHE A 67 7.30 -8.70 -6.48
CA PHE A 67 7.32 -7.24 -6.42
C PHE A 67 8.12 -6.73 -5.22
N VAL A 68 7.89 -7.28 -4.02
CA VAL A 68 8.63 -6.88 -2.80
C VAL A 68 10.12 -7.19 -2.92
N LYS A 69 10.48 -8.32 -3.53
CA LYS A 69 11.88 -8.66 -3.79
C LYS A 69 12.54 -7.67 -4.75
N GLU A 70 11.85 -7.33 -5.84
CA GLU A 70 12.29 -6.31 -6.80
C GLU A 70 12.43 -4.93 -6.13
N LEU A 71 11.39 -4.48 -5.40
CA LEU A 71 11.39 -3.25 -4.63
C LEU A 71 12.62 -3.13 -3.72
N ARG A 72 12.86 -4.14 -2.88
CA ARG A 72 14.02 -4.17 -1.97
C ARG A 72 15.36 -4.12 -2.73
N SER A 73 15.45 -4.79 -3.89
CA SER A 73 16.64 -4.76 -4.73
C SER A 73 16.90 -3.38 -5.32
N MET A 74 15.87 -2.75 -5.89
CA MET A 74 15.95 -1.41 -6.47
C MET A 74 16.22 -0.35 -5.42
N ALA A 75 15.56 -0.43 -4.26
CA ALA A 75 15.74 0.51 -3.15
C ALA A 75 17.17 0.47 -2.57
N LYS A 76 17.83 -0.68 -2.55
CA LYS A 76 19.25 -0.78 -2.16
C LYS A 76 20.18 -0.06 -3.13
N GLY A 77 19.82 -0.01 -4.40
CA GLY A 77 20.62 0.60 -5.48
C GLY A 77 20.44 2.10 -5.60
N THR A 78 19.50 2.74 -4.88
CA THR A 78 19.20 4.17 -4.98
C THR A 78 19.33 4.89 -3.63
N ASN A 79 19.55 6.21 -3.70
CA ASN A 79 19.60 7.07 -2.51
C ASN A 79 18.24 7.72 -2.19
N LYS A 80 17.25 7.60 -3.09
CA LYS A 80 15.95 8.23 -2.91
C LYS A 80 14.84 7.31 -3.43
N VAL A 81 13.84 7.07 -2.57
CA VAL A 81 12.62 6.33 -2.89
C VAL A 81 11.44 7.26 -2.66
N VAL A 82 10.68 7.52 -3.71
CA VAL A 82 9.50 8.37 -3.68
C VAL A 82 8.26 7.47 -3.75
N ILE A 83 7.34 7.64 -2.81
CA ILE A 83 6.08 6.91 -2.78
C ILE A 83 4.97 7.87 -3.16
N ALA A 84 4.26 7.60 -4.27
CA ALA A 84 3.24 8.44 -4.87
C ALA A 84 1.93 7.68 -5.06
N THR A 85 1.42 7.13 -3.98
CA THR A 85 0.08 6.50 -3.90
C THR A 85 -1.00 7.57 -3.75
N ASP A 86 -2.27 7.21 -3.92
CA ASP A 86 -3.38 8.14 -3.92
C ASP A 86 -3.53 8.91 -2.58
N PRO A 87 -4.11 10.11 -2.60
CA PRO A 87 -4.22 10.97 -1.43
C PRO A 87 -5.45 10.59 -0.57
N ASP A 88 -5.62 9.31 -0.28
CA ASP A 88 -6.66 8.78 0.58
C ASP A 88 -6.09 7.80 1.61
N ARG A 89 -6.92 7.31 2.52
CA ARG A 89 -6.49 6.40 3.58
C ARG A 89 -5.96 5.06 3.04
N GLU A 90 -6.50 4.58 1.91
CA GLU A 90 -6.03 3.34 1.28
C GLU A 90 -4.64 3.54 0.68
N GLY A 91 -4.42 4.65 -0.04
CA GLY A 91 -3.12 5.03 -0.56
C GLY A 91 -2.08 5.26 0.53
N GLU A 92 -2.46 5.83 1.69
CA GLU A 92 -1.54 5.97 2.82
C GLU A 92 -1.17 4.62 3.46
N ALA A 93 -2.11 3.67 3.56
CA ALA A 93 -1.81 2.32 4.03
C ALA A 93 -0.87 1.58 3.06
N ILE A 94 -1.11 1.68 1.75
CA ILE A 94 -0.20 1.14 0.73
C ILE A 94 1.19 1.78 0.88
N ALA A 95 1.27 3.09 1.08
CA ALA A 95 2.53 3.79 1.30
C ALA A 95 3.26 3.29 2.55
N ALA A 96 2.55 3.06 3.66
CA ALA A 96 3.11 2.51 4.88
C ALA A 96 3.64 1.08 4.69
N HIS A 97 2.90 0.22 3.97
CA HIS A 97 3.37 -1.12 3.62
C HIS A 97 4.66 -1.08 2.79
N ILE A 98 4.72 -0.21 1.77
CA ILE A 98 5.92 -0.03 0.94
C ILE A 98 7.08 0.48 1.81
N ALA A 99 6.83 1.47 2.66
CA ALA A 99 7.83 2.05 3.55
C ALA A 99 8.43 1.02 4.51
N SER A 100 7.63 0.07 5.01
CA SER A 100 8.11 -1.00 5.88
C SER A 100 9.08 -1.99 5.20
N GLU A 101 9.20 -1.95 3.87
CA GLU A 101 10.07 -2.80 3.08
C GLU A 101 11.38 -2.11 2.63
N VAL A 102 11.51 -0.82 2.92
CA VAL A 102 12.60 0.05 2.46
C VAL A 102 13.20 0.78 3.66
N ASP A 103 14.46 1.21 3.53
CA ASP A 103 15.13 2.05 4.51
C ASP A 103 14.42 3.42 4.63
N ASN A 104 13.93 3.74 5.81
CA ASN A 104 13.14 4.95 6.09
C ASN A 104 13.88 6.26 5.77
N GLU A 105 15.21 6.29 5.90
CA GLU A 105 16.00 7.50 5.60
C GLU A 105 15.95 7.92 4.13
N LYS A 106 15.58 6.99 3.23
CA LYS A 106 15.51 7.23 1.79
C LYS A 106 14.13 7.62 1.30
N ILE A 107 13.11 7.50 2.15
CA ILE A 107 11.71 7.62 1.75
C ILE A 107 11.25 9.07 1.74
N SER A 108 10.53 9.40 0.67
CA SER A 108 9.81 10.66 0.52
C SER A 108 8.39 10.35 0.01
N ARG A 109 7.37 10.84 0.69
CA ARG A 109 5.96 10.71 0.27
C ARG A 109 5.60 11.93 -0.58
N VAL A 110 4.98 11.71 -1.73
CA VAL A 110 4.38 12.77 -2.56
C VAL A 110 2.94 12.42 -2.90
N GLN A 111 2.15 13.42 -3.20
CA GLN A 111 0.77 13.24 -3.65
C GLN A 111 0.55 14.01 -4.93
N PHE A 112 -0.18 13.39 -5.87
CA PHE A 112 -0.62 14.04 -7.08
C PHE A 112 -2.14 14.28 -6.97
N THR A 113 -2.56 15.54 -7.00
CA THR A 113 -3.97 15.91 -7.03
C THR A 113 -4.61 15.53 -8.37
N GLU A 114 -3.81 15.58 -9.42
CA GLU A 114 -4.17 15.14 -10.76
C GLU A 114 -2.95 14.57 -11.51
N ILE A 115 -3.19 13.73 -12.51
CA ILE A 115 -2.12 13.12 -13.32
C ILE A 115 -1.93 13.95 -14.61
N THR A 116 -1.66 15.23 -14.43
CA THR A 116 -1.17 16.15 -15.46
C THR A 116 0.34 16.39 -15.25
N LYS A 117 1.02 17.00 -16.22
CA LYS A 117 2.44 17.32 -16.05
C LYS A 117 2.62 18.30 -14.89
N GLU A 118 1.79 19.32 -14.84
CA GLU A 118 1.79 20.37 -13.82
C GLU A 118 1.51 19.80 -12.43
N GLY A 119 0.50 18.92 -12.28
CA GLY A 119 0.16 18.27 -11.02
C GLY A 119 1.25 17.30 -10.52
N VAL A 120 1.94 16.62 -11.44
CA VAL A 120 3.09 15.77 -11.10
C VAL A 120 4.28 16.63 -10.65
N ASP A 121 4.61 17.71 -11.39
CA ASP A 121 5.71 18.62 -11.04
C ASP A 121 5.45 19.29 -9.68
N GLU A 122 4.22 19.74 -9.42
CA GLU A 122 3.81 20.29 -8.12
C GLU A 122 3.97 19.29 -6.98
N GLY A 123 3.44 18.08 -7.15
CA GLY A 123 3.55 17.03 -6.12
C GLY A 123 4.99 16.63 -5.83
N MET A 124 5.83 16.53 -6.86
CA MET A 124 7.27 16.21 -6.70
C MET A 124 8.05 17.30 -5.95
N ASN A 125 7.61 18.55 -6.05
CA ASN A 125 8.21 19.69 -5.34
C ASN A 125 7.69 19.87 -3.91
N ASN A 126 6.61 19.15 -3.53
CA ASN A 126 5.99 19.23 -2.20
C ASN A 126 6.02 17.87 -1.47
N PRO A 127 7.22 17.34 -1.14
CA PRO A 127 7.33 16.09 -0.40
C PRO A 127 6.82 16.25 1.04
N ARG A 128 6.20 15.17 1.57
CA ARG A 128 5.69 15.11 2.94
C ARG A 128 6.05 13.80 3.62
N GLN A 129 5.63 13.63 4.85
CA GLN A 129 5.67 12.36 5.58
C GLN A 129 4.38 11.56 5.30
N ILE A 130 4.43 10.25 5.53
CA ILE A 130 3.24 9.40 5.55
C ILE A 130 2.33 9.85 6.69
N ASP A 131 1.05 10.01 6.41
CA ASP A 131 0.04 10.41 7.37
C ASP A 131 -0.38 9.21 8.22
N LYS A 132 0.10 9.16 9.46
CA LYS A 132 -0.15 8.06 10.39
C LYS A 132 -1.62 7.95 10.77
N ASP A 133 -2.33 9.06 10.88
CA ASP A 133 -3.74 9.07 11.25
C ASP A 133 -4.59 8.41 10.16
N LEU A 134 -4.28 8.66 8.90
CA LEU A 134 -4.92 7.99 7.76
C LEU A 134 -4.57 6.49 7.70
N VAL A 135 -3.33 6.12 8.00
CA VAL A 135 -2.92 4.71 8.09
C VAL A 135 -3.69 4.00 9.20
N GLU A 136 -3.78 4.59 10.39
CA GLU A 136 -4.54 4.05 11.53
C GLU A 136 -6.03 3.95 11.22
N ALA A 137 -6.62 4.95 10.54
CA ALA A 137 -8.01 4.90 10.11
C ALA A 137 -8.29 3.74 9.15
N GLN A 138 -7.39 3.44 8.23
CA GLN A 138 -7.52 2.29 7.34
C GLN A 138 -7.32 0.96 8.09
N THR A 139 -6.36 0.91 9.01
CA THR A 139 -6.12 -0.23 9.90
C THR A 139 -7.37 -0.55 10.72
N ALA A 140 -7.96 0.45 11.38
CA ALA A 140 -9.18 0.29 12.17
C ALA A 140 -10.35 -0.23 11.31
N ARG A 141 -10.54 0.31 10.11
CA ARG A 141 -11.54 -0.19 9.17
C ARG A 141 -11.27 -1.65 8.82
N ARG A 142 -10.02 -2.01 8.50
CA ARG A 142 -9.65 -3.38 8.14
C ARG A 142 -9.92 -4.38 9.25
N ILE A 143 -9.64 -3.98 10.50
CA ILE A 143 -9.96 -4.76 11.71
C ILE A 143 -11.46 -5.00 11.81
N ILE A 144 -12.27 -3.93 11.72
CA ILE A 144 -13.73 -4.02 11.82
C ILE A 144 -14.31 -4.94 10.74
N ASP A 145 -13.91 -4.74 9.49
CA ASP A 145 -14.37 -5.54 8.35
C ASP A 145 -14.04 -7.03 8.56
N ARG A 146 -12.82 -7.34 9.06
CA ARG A 146 -12.38 -8.70 9.38
C ARG A 146 -13.19 -9.32 10.51
N LEU A 147 -13.41 -8.60 11.61
CA LEU A 147 -14.18 -9.07 12.76
C LEU A 147 -15.65 -9.33 12.37
N ILE A 148 -16.27 -8.45 11.62
CA ILE A 148 -17.61 -8.62 11.09
C ILE A 148 -17.67 -9.87 10.20
N GLY A 149 -16.77 -10.02 9.26
CA GLY A 149 -16.71 -11.16 8.35
C GLY A 149 -16.55 -12.50 9.07
N TYR A 150 -15.66 -12.57 10.06
CA TYR A 150 -15.33 -13.82 10.74
C TYR A 150 -16.27 -14.18 11.90
N LYS A 151 -16.80 -13.19 12.63
CA LYS A 151 -17.62 -13.45 13.83
C LYS A 151 -19.12 -13.33 13.56
N ILE A 152 -19.54 -12.34 12.78
CA ILE A 152 -20.98 -12.07 12.57
C ILE A 152 -21.54 -12.91 11.41
N SER A 153 -20.81 -13.05 10.30
CA SER A 153 -21.30 -13.81 9.14
C SER A 153 -21.63 -15.27 9.46
N PRO A 154 -20.82 -16.04 10.25
CA PRO A 154 -21.20 -17.40 10.62
C PRO A 154 -22.47 -17.48 11.49
N VAL A 155 -22.69 -16.50 12.38
CA VAL A 155 -23.90 -16.42 13.19
C VAL A 155 -25.14 -16.18 12.32
N LEU A 156 -25.03 -15.25 11.37
CA LEU A 156 -26.10 -15.00 10.40
C LEU A 156 -26.41 -16.25 9.55
N TRP A 157 -25.40 -16.96 9.10
CA TRP A 157 -25.59 -18.21 8.32
C TRP A 157 -26.24 -19.33 9.12
N SER A 158 -25.94 -19.42 10.41
CA SER A 158 -26.58 -20.43 11.30
C SER A 158 -28.05 -20.11 11.55
N THR A 159 -28.42 -18.82 11.56
CA THR A 159 -29.77 -18.34 11.89
C THR A 159 -30.68 -18.24 10.64
N LEU A 160 -30.11 -17.83 9.50
CA LEU A 160 -30.82 -17.74 8.24
C LEU A 160 -30.72 -19.08 7.53
N LYS A 161 -31.86 -19.80 7.39
CA LYS A 161 -31.95 -21.09 6.68
C LYS A 161 -31.18 -21.03 5.35
N LYS A 162 -30.46 -22.10 5.06
CA LYS A 162 -29.47 -22.45 4.03
C LYS A 162 -29.57 -21.84 2.60
N ASN A 163 -30.52 -20.97 2.28
CA ASN A 163 -30.77 -20.49 0.91
C ASN A 163 -30.35 -19.03 0.65
N MET A 164 -29.80 -18.31 1.62
CA MET A 164 -29.30 -16.95 1.39
C MET A 164 -27.77 -16.95 1.39
N LYS A 165 -27.20 -16.69 0.21
CA LYS A 165 -25.75 -16.38 0.09
C LYS A 165 -25.51 -14.96 0.59
N LEU A 166 -25.23 -14.80 1.88
CA LEU A 166 -24.72 -13.55 2.43
C LEU A 166 -23.20 -13.49 2.17
N SER A 167 -22.82 -12.67 1.20
CA SER A 167 -21.41 -12.45 0.84
C SER A 167 -20.86 -11.22 1.57
N LEU A 168 -20.76 -11.27 2.91
CA LEU A 168 -20.00 -10.29 3.69
C LEU A 168 -18.50 -10.63 3.79
N ILE A 169 -18.08 -11.76 3.19
CA ILE A 169 -16.68 -12.23 3.20
C ILE A 169 -15.86 -11.65 2.02
N HIS A 170 -16.51 -10.95 1.09
CA HIS A 170 -15.87 -10.42 -0.11
C HIS A 170 -15.78 -8.88 -0.14
N ILE A 171 -15.79 -8.25 1.04
CA ILE A 171 -15.49 -6.82 1.18
C ILE A 171 -14.00 -6.64 1.43
#